data_785fedc559c1db8b2c6929f3a27b9002
#
_entry.id   785fedc559c1db8b2c6929f3a27b9002
#
_cell.length_a   1.000
_cell.length_b   1.000
_cell.length_c   1.000
_cell.angle_alpha   90.00
_cell.angle_beta   90.00
_cell.angle_gamma   90.00
#
_symmetry.space_group_name_H-M   'P 1'
#
loop_
_entity.id
_entity.type
_entity.pdbx_description
1 polymer ?
#
loop_
_entity_poly.entity_id
_entity_poly.type
_entity_poly.pdbx_seq_one_letter_code
_entity_poly.pdbx_strand_id
1 'polypeptide(L)'
;MPLHPIIETALRASNVRPYRELGVALARVQAKSGAPGKPDIALAAVRDVLIPGPGGDIAARVYTPQGQGPHPVLMFFHGGGFVVLDLDSHDYICMRLAAGASCVVVSVDYRLAPEHKFPAGPDDCLAATRWAAAHATAFGGDGTRMAVSGLSAGATMAAVTALRARDEGGPALRGQVLFYPVTDYPSALPASYQTYAEGYGLTQDNMLWFWEQYLDSPAAAADPNASPLRAASMAGLPPACVFVAECDVLHDEGMAYGQRLQQAGVATHLQACPGTAHSFLKYAGVLPEVDAVLAKTYGWLRGVLTKAEG
;
A
#
# COMPACT_ATOMS: atom_id res chain seq x y z
N MET A 1 5.33 18.19 -14.78
CA MET A 1 5.80 19.42 -14.08
C MET A 1 7.13 19.15 -13.39
N PRO A 2 7.93 20.14 -12.99
CA PRO A 2 9.14 19.88 -12.21
C PRO A 2 8.76 19.31 -10.83
N LEU A 3 9.71 18.55 -10.23
CA LEU A 3 9.59 18.09 -8.84
C LEU A 3 9.39 19.27 -7.87
N HIS A 4 8.64 19.03 -6.80
CA HIS A 4 8.57 19.98 -5.69
C HIS A 4 9.99 20.22 -5.11
N PRO A 5 10.43 21.48 -4.88
CA PRO A 5 11.83 21.79 -4.51
C PRO A 5 12.36 21.05 -3.29
N ILE A 6 11.53 20.80 -2.28
CA ILE A 6 11.89 20.02 -1.09
C ILE A 6 12.18 18.56 -1.47
N ILE A 7 11.34 17.96 -2.32
CA ILE A 7 11.53 16.58 -2.79
C ILE A 7 12.82 16.50 -3.63
N GLU A 8 13.00 17.43 -4.57
CA GLU A 8 14.19 17.49 -5.41
C GLU A 8 15.47 17.62 -4.59
N THR A 9 15.48 18.53 -3.58
CA THR A 9 16.62 18.71 -2.68
C THR A 9 16.93 17.43 -1.91
N ALA A 10 15.91 16.77 -1.37
CA ALA A 10 16.07 15.52 -0.62
C ALA A 10 16.61 14.38 -1.51
N LEU A 11 16.13 14.28 -2.74
CA LEU A 11 16.60 13.27 -3.70
C LEU A 11 18.06 13.52 -4.11
N ARG A 12 18.44 14.77 -4.36
CA ARG A 12 19.83 15.14 -4.69
C ARG A 12 20.80 14.91 -3.54
N ALA A 13 20.36 15.06 -2.30
CA ALA A 13 21.16 14.80 -1.10
C ALA A 13 21.25 13.30 -0.76
N SER A 14 20.47 12.48 -1.40
CA SER A 14 20.38 11.04 -1.11
C SER A 14 21.56 10.28 -1.73
N ASN A 15 22.30 9.54 -0.90
CA ASN A 15 23.37 8.61 -1.33
C ASN A 15 22.87 7.17 -1.41
N VAL A 16 21.66 6.95 -1.95
CA VAL A 16 21.10 5.62 -2.09
C VAL A 16 21.83 4.87 -3.20
N ARG A 17 22.41 3.72 -2.84
CA ARG A 17 23.04 2.81 -3.81
C ARG A 17 21.99 1.91 -4.47
N PRO A 18 22.20 1.49 -5.73
CA PRO A 18 21.34 0.53 -6.39
C PRO A 18 21.18 -0.76 -5.59
N TYR A 19 19.95 -1.25 -5.43
CA TYR A 19 19.70 -2.48 -4.65
C TYR A 19 20.37 -3.71 -5.24
N ARG A 20 20.53 -3.75 -6.56
CA ARG A 20 21.23 -4.84 -7.26
C ARG A 20 22.70 -4.96 -6.83
N GLU A 21 23.37 -3.83 -6.56
CA GLU A 21 24.74 -3.82 -6.05
C GLU A 21 24.84 -4.23 -4.58
N LEU A 22 23.83 -3.91 -3.80
CA LEU A 22 23.81 -4.17 -2.35
C LEU A 22 23.44 -5.63 -2.03
N GLY A 23 22.60 -6.25 -2.85
CA GLY A 23 21.93 -7.49 -2.49
C GLY A 23 20.90 -7.29 -1.36
N VAL A 24 20.10 -8.32 -1.10
CA VAL A 24 18.89 -8.22 -0.25
C VAL A 24 19.18 -7.70 1.17
N ALA A 25 20.22 -8.24 1.83
CA ALA A 25 20.50 -7.89 3.23
C ALA A 25 20.84 -6.41 3.42
N LEU A 26 21.73 -5.86 2.59
CA LEU A 26 22.11 -4.44 2.67
C LEU A 26 21.02 -3.52 2.09
N ALA A 27 20.26 -3.98 1.09
CA ALA A 27 19.09 -3.25 0.59
C ALA A 27 18.05 -3.03 1.71
N ARG A 28 17.79 -4.02 2.55
CA ARG A 28 16.89 -3.91 3.71
C ARG A 28 17.40 -2.90 4.74
N VAL A 29 18.69 -2.92 5.04
CA VAL A 29 19.30 -1.92 5.94
C VAL A 29 19.17 -0.52 5.39
N GLN A 30 19.52 -0.31 4.11
CA GLN A 30 19.42 0.99 3.46
C GLN A 30 17.98 1.51 3.42
N ALA A 31 17.02 0.66 3.06
CA ALA A 31 15.61 1.04 2.99
C ALA A 31 15.07 1.50 4.35
N LYS A 32 15.40 0.78 5.43
CA LYS A 32 14.99 1.14 6.80
C LYS A 32 15.60 2.47 7.26
N SER A 33 16.85 2.76 6.91
CA SER A 33 17.50 4.00 7.30
C SER A 33 16.87 5.25 6.71
N GLY A 34 16.14 5.11 5.60
CA GLY A 34 15.39 6.19 4.93
C GLY A 34 13.92 6.32 5.37
N ALA A 35 13.46 5.47 6.29
CA ALA A 35 12.08 5.53 6.76
C ALA A 35 11.83 6.73 7.67
N PRO A 36 10.65 7.38 7.58
CA PRO A 36 10.30 8.47 8.49
C PRO A 36 10.20 8.02 9.94
N GLY A 37 10.54 8.91 10.85
CA GLY A 37 10.34 8.68 12.27
C GLY A 37 8.86 8.62 12.66
N LYS A 38 8.59 8.02 13.81
CA LYS A 38 7.27 7.92 14.41
C LYS A 38 6.72 9.31 14.76
N PRO A 39 5.52 9.70 14.31
CA PRO A 39 4.94 10.99 14.63
C PRO A 39 4.43 11.03 16.09
N ASP A 40 4.40 12.22 16.67
CA ASP A 40 3.75 12.47 17.96
C ASP A 40 2.23 12.59 17.77
N ILE A 41 1.57 11.45 17.67
CA ILE A 41 0.10 11.34 17.51
C ILE A 41 -0.44 10.44 18.62
N ALA A 42 -1.33 11.01 19.43
CA ALA A 42 -1.98 10.26 20.49
C ALA A 42 -3.00 9.25 19.93
N LEU A 43 -2.82 7.99 20.25
CA LEU A 43 -3.77 6.90 19.99
C LEU A 43 -4.22 6.28 21.31
N ALA A 44 -5.36 5.59 21.32
CA ALA A 44 -5.81 4.86 22.51
C ALA A 44 -4.89 3.66 22.81
N ALA A 45 -4.43 2.96 21.77
CA ALA A 45 -3.46 1.87 21.92
C ALA A 45 -2.68 1.64 20.62
N VAL A 46 -1.44 1.16 20.76
CA VAL A 46 -0.65 0.52 19.70
C VAL A 46 -0.13 -0.79 20.28
N ARG A 47 -0.43 -1.92 19.63
CA ARG A 47 -0.03 -3.24 20.13
C ARG A 47 0.31 -4.19 18.98
N ASP A 48 1.29 -5.03 19.20
CA ASP A 48 1.64 -6.11 18.27
C ASP A 48 0.82 -7.36 18.59
N VAL A 49 0.41 -8.07 17.57
CA VAL A 49 -0.37 -9.31 17.62
C VAL A 49 0.19 -10.35 16.67
N LEU A 50 -0.07 -11.61 16.89
CA LEU A 50 0.19 -12.70 15.96
C LEU A 50 -1.13 -13.19 15.36
N ILE A 51 -1.15 -13.32 14.05
CA ILE A 51 -2.30 -13.76 13.25
C ILE A 51 -1.96 -15.12 12.66
N PRO A 52 -2.78 -16.17 12.84
CA PRO A 52 -2.56 -17.43 12.15
C PRO A 52 -2.58 -17.26 10.64
N GLY A 53 -1.50 -17.65 9.96
CA GLY A 53 -1.33 -17.53 8.52
C GLY A 53 -1.03 -18.86 7.84
N PRO A 54 -1.06 -18.90 6.50
CA PRO A 54 -0.86 -20.13 5.72
C PRO A 54 0.58 -20.66 5.78
N GLY A 55 1.55 -19.83 6.16
CA GLY A 55 2.95 -20.19 6.29
C GLY A 55 3.49 -20.13 7.71
N GLY A 56 2.62 -19.97 8.70
CA GLY A 56 2.97 -19.74 10.10
C GLY A 56 2.34 -18.45 10.62
N ASP A 57 2.66 -18.04 11.85
CA ASP A 57 2.12 -16.83 12.44
C ASP A 57 2.63 -15.59 11.70
N ILE A 58 1.70 -14.69 11.37
CA ILE A 58 1.95 -13.39 10.72
C ILE A 58 1.96 -12.33 11.82
N ALA A 59 3.06 -11.61 11.97
CA ALA A 59 3.10 -10.46 12.86
C ALA A 59 2.22 -9.33 12.29
N ALA A 60 1.51 -8.62 13.17
CA ALA A 60 0.74 -7.45 12.79
C ALA A 60 0.74 -6.43 13.93
N ARG A 61 0.62 -5.15 13.58
CA ARG A 61 0.50 -4.07 14.54
C ARG A 61 -0.85 -3.39 14.42
N VAL A 62 -1.55 -3.31 15.54
CA VAL A 62 -2.89 -2.72 15.64
C VAL A 62 -2.79 -1.34 16.27
N TYR A 63 -3.28 -0.34 15.55
CA TYR A 63 -3.36 1.05 16.00
C TYR A 63 -4.83 1.40 16.25
N THR A 64 -5.18 1.62 17.49
CA THR A 64 -6.56 1.95 17.91
C THR A 64 -6.67 3.47 18.09
N PRO A 65 -7.58 4.17 17.38
CA PRO A 65 -7.77 5.61 17.53
C PRO A 65 -8.38 5.96 18.88
N GLN A 66 -8.28 7.24 19.26
CA GLN A 66 -9.02 7.78 20.39
C GLN A 66 -10.53 7.76 20.12
N GLY A 67 -11.34 7.76 21.19
CA GLY A 67 -12.80 7.80 21.12
C GLY A 67 -13.46 6.47 21.45
N GLN A 68 -14.80 6.49 21.42
CA GLN A 68 -15.60 5.33 21.76
C GLN A 68 -15.84 4.45 20.51
N GLY A 69 -15.48 3.17 20.59
CA GLY A 69 -15.73 2.17 19.54
C GLY A 69 -17.16 1.61 19.55
N PRO A 70 -17.45 0.58 18.71
CA PRO A 70 -16.49 -0.05 17.83
C PRO A 70 -16.14 0.81 16.60
N HIS A 71 -14.85 0.86 16.27
CA HIS A 71 -14.32 1.62 15.13
C HIS A 71 -14.33 0.79 13.85
N PRO A 72 -14.46 1.40 12.64
CA PRO A 72 -14.17 0.70 11.40
C PRO A 72 -12.74 0.16 11.37
N VAL A 73 -12.46 -0.83 10.52
CA VAL A 73 -11.14 -1.45 10.40
C VAL A 73 -10.52 -1.16 9.03
N LEU A 74 -9.29 -0.70 9.03
CA LEU A 74 -8.46 -0.53 7.84
C LEU A 74 -7.31 -1.52 7.90
N MET A 75 -7.30 -2.51 7.01
CA MET A 75 -6.12 -3.34 6.79
C MET A 75 -5.09 -2.52 6.04
N PHE A 76 -3.86 -2.54 6.52
CA PHE A 76 -2.77 -1.79 5.90
C PHE A 76 -1.61 -2.72 5.55
N PHE A 77 -1.13 -2.62 4.30
CA PHE A 77 0.01 -3.38 3.82
C PHE A 77 1.14 -2.42 3.46
N HIS A 78 2.31 -2.67 4.06
CA HIS A 78 3.47 -1.79 3.89
C HIS A 78 4.07 -1.88 2.48
N GLY A 79 4.76 -0.82 2.05
CA GLY A 79 5.54 -0.81 0.83
C GLY A 79 6.89 -1.51 0.98
N GLY A 80 7.73 -1.39 -0.07
CA GLY A 80 9.07 -1.96 -0.05
C GLY A 80 9.34 -2.99 -1.14
N GLY A 81 8.66 -2.89 -2.29
CA GLY A 81 8.94 -3.73 -3.46
C GLY A 81 8.85 -5.23 -3.19
N PHE A 82 8.00 -5.66 -2.24
CA PHE A 82 7.85 -7.06 -1.84
C PHE A 82 9.06 -7.66 -1.11
N VAL A 83 10.14 -6.91 -0.88
CA VAL A 83 11.46 -7.41 -0.45
C VAL A 83 11.98 -6.72 0.81
N VAL A 84 11.69 -5.44 0.98
CA VAL A 84 12.27 -4.60 2.04
C VAL A 84 11.19 -3.94 2.88
N LEU A 85 11.61 -3.31 4.00
CA LEU A 85 10.76 -2.61 4.96
C LEU A 85 9.90 -3.56 5.81
N ASP A 86 9.11 -2.99 6.74
CA ASP A 86 8.37 -3.72 7.78
C ASP A 86 7.36 -2.81 8.49
N LEU A 87 6.80 -3.29 9.62
CA LEU A 87 5.86 -2.55 10.46
C LEU A 87 6.44 -1.23 10.97
N ASP A 88 7.67 -1.23 11.50
CA ASP A 88 8.29 -0.04 12.09
C ASP A 88 8.47 1.09 11.10
N SER A 89 8.86 0.73 9.87
CA SER A 89 9.08 1.69 8.78
C SER A 89 7.81 2.40 8.33
N HIS A 90 6.63 1.89 8.71
CA HIS A 90 5.32 2.43 8.32
C HIS A 90 4.48 2.95 9.50
N ASP A 91 5.03 2.96 10.74
CA ASP A 91 4.36 3.56 11.90
C ASP A 91 3.86 4.98 11.58
N TYR A 92 4.68 5.77 10.86
CA TYR A 92 4.41 7.17 10.54
C TYR A 92 3.08 7.38 9.80
N ILE A 93 2.71 6.47 8.92
CA ILE A 93 1.47 6.57 8.14
C ILE A 93 0.30 5.85 8.82
N CYS A 94 0.55 4.69 9.45
CA CYS A 94 -0.50 3.95 10.16
C CYS A 94 -1.10 4.75 11.30
N MET A 95 -0.27 5.47 12.08
CA MET A 95 -0.75 6.36 13.15
C MET A 95 -1.59 7.52 12.60
N ARG A 96 -1.17 8.13 11.47
CA ARG A 96 -1.93 9.19 10.79
C ARG A 96 -3.27 8.70 10.27
N LEU A 97 -3.30 7.53 9.65
CA LEU A 97 -4.53 6.92 9.14
C LEU A 97 -5.49 6.57 10.29
N ALA A 98 -4.99 5.97 11.36
CA ALA A 98 -5.82 5.62 12.51
C ALA A 98 -6.47 6.86 13.13
N ALA A 99 -5.68 7.88 13.44
CA ALA A 99 -6.19 9.12 14.04
C ALA A 99 -7.07 9.92 13.08
N GLY A 100 -6.62 10.13 11.84
CA GLY A 100 -7.29 10.98 10.87
C GLY A 100 -8.59 10.41 10.34
N ALA A 101 -8.66 9.10 10.12
CA ALA A 101 -9.87 8.43 9.65
C ALA A 101 -10.77 7.89 10.79
N SER A 102 -10.32 7.97 12.04
CA SER A 102 -11.01 7.41 13.21
C SER A 102 -11.33 5.92 13.04
N CYS A 103 -10.37 5.15 12.55
CA CYS A 103 -10.49 3.72 12.32
C CYS A 103 -9.35 2.95 13.02
N VAL A 104 -9.59 1.72 13.37
CA VAL A 104 -8.51 0.81 13.76
C VAL A 104 -7.71 0.49 12.49
N VAL A 105 -6.38 0.65 12.55
CA VAL A 105 -5.49 0.21 11.48
C VAL A 105 -4.80 -1.08 11.91
N VAL A 106 -4.86 -2.11 11.07
CA VAL A 106 -4.14 -3.37 11.25
C VAL A 106 -3.06 -3.44 10.18
N SER A 107 -1.82 -3.13 10.56
CA SER A 107 -0.65 -3.21 9.69
C SER A 107 -0.09 -4.62 9.71
N VAL A 108 0.08 -5.24 8.55
CA VAL A 108 0.43 -6.64 8.40
C VAL A 108 1.88 -6.78 7.93
N ASP A 109 2.67 -7.57 8.64
CA ASP A 109 4.05 -7.95 8.28
C ASP A 109 4.02 -9.21 7.43
N TYR A 110 3.52 -9.06 6.20
CA TYR A 110 3.40 -10.18 5.27
C TYR A 110 4.79 -10.70 4.84
N ARG A 111 4.89 -11.98 4.54
CA ARG A 111 6.15 -12.63 4.14
C ARG A 111 6.74 -11.97 2.90
N LEU A 112 8.06 -11.72 2.96
CA LEU A 112 8.82 -11.02 1.93
C LEU A 112 9.65 -11.98 1.07
N ALA A 113 9.86 -11.58 -0.17
CA ALA A 113 10.80 -12.19 -1.09
C ALA A 113 12.25 -11.75 -0.76
N PRO A 114 13.26 -12.51 -1.18
CA PRO A 114 13.19 -13.76 -1.96
C PRO A 114 12.94 -15.01 -1.11
N GLU A 115 12.94 -14.90 0.24
CA GLU A 115 12.73 -16.04 1.13
C GLU A 115 11.36 -16.67 0.93
N HIS A 116 10.36 -15.85 0.64
CA HIS A 116 8.98 -16.23 0.40
C HIS A 116 8.45 -15.49 -0.83
N LYS A 117 8.73 -16.06 -2.00
CA LYS A 117 8.28 -15.51 -3.27
C LYS A 117 6.75 -15.55 -3.42
N PHE A 118 6.24 -14.91 -4.46
CA PHE A 118 4.86 -15.03 -4.87
C PHE A 118 4.41 -16.50 -4.92
N PRO A 119 3.22 -16.86 -4.38
CA PRO A 119 2.15 -15.99 -3.88
C PRO A 119 2.14 -15.76 -2.34
N ALA A 120 3.23 -16.00 -1.60
CA ALA A 120 3.23 -16.00 -0.13
C ALA A 120 2.69 -14.70 0.49
N GLY A 121 3.13 -13.53 0.00
CA GLY A 121 2.67 -12.22 0.49
C GLY A 121 1.15 -12.00 0.29
N PRO A 122 0.60 -12.17 -0.92
CA PRO A 122 -0.84 -12.10 -1.15
C PRO A 122 -1.67 -13.07 -0.29
N ASP A 123 -1.18 -14.28 -0.05
CA ASP A 123 -1.85 -15.26 0.80
C ASP A 123 -1.92 -14.81 2.25
N ASP A 124 -0.83 -14.26 2.77
CA ASP A 124 -0.79 -13.71 4.12
C ASP A 124 -1.73 -12.51 4.28
N CYS A 125 -1.75 -11.60 3.30
CA CYS A 125 -2.60 -10.41 3.32
C CYS A 125 -4.09 -10.78 3.35
N LEU A 126 -4.51 -11.76 2.56
CA LEU A 126 -5.89 -12.24 2.57
C LEU A 126 -6.23 -12.98 3.88
N ALA A 127 -5.33 -13.83 4.37
CA ALA A 127 -5.51 -14.54 5.64
C ALA A 127 -5.66 -13.57 6.81
N ALA A 128 -4.78 -12.55 6.89
CA ALA A 128 -4.84 -11.51 7.89
C ALA A 128 -6.15 -10.69 7.80
N THR A 129 -6.63 -10.41 6.59
CA THR A 129 -7.89 -9.68 6.38
C THR A 129 -9.09 -10.50 6.85
N ARG A 130 -9.13 -11.79 6.56
CA ARG A 130 -10.16 -12.71 7.06
C ARG A 130 -10.14 -12.83 8.58
N TRP A 131 -8.95 -12.96 9.14
CA TRP A 131 -8.80 -13.00 10.61
C TRP A 131 -9.28 -11.71 11.27
N ALA A 132 -8.89 -10.55 10.73
CA ALA A 132 -9.28 -9.25 11.27
C ALA A 132 -10.81 -9.06 11.22
N ALA A 133 -11.47 -9.52 10.16
CA ALA A 133 -12.94 -9.49 10.08
C ALA A 133 -13.60 -10.29 11.20
N ALA A 134 -13.08 -11.48 11.50
CA ALA A 134 -13.64 -12.37 12.54
C ALA A 134 -13.30 -11.92 13.97
N HIS A 135 -12.18 -11.20 14.18
CA HIS A 135 -11.65 -10.89 15.51
C HIS A 135 -11.63 -9.39 15.83
N ALA A 136 -12.26 -8.54 15.01
CA ALA A 136 -12.22 -7.08 15.14
C ALA A 136 -12.58 -6.58 16.53
N THR A 137 -13.56 -7.18 17.20
CA THR A 137 -14.02 -6.81 18.54
C THR A 137 -12.92 -6.91 19.60
N ALA A 138 -11.96 -7.83 19.44
CA ALA A 138 -10.83 -8.00 20.36
C ALA A 138 -9.88 -6.79 20.41
N PHE A 139 -9.97 -5.90 19.44
CA PHE A 139 -9.17 -4.67 19.37
C PHE A 139 -10.02 -3.40 19.17
N GLY A 140 -11.30 -3.46 19.54
CA GLY A 140 -12.22 -2.32 19.50
C GLY A 140 -12.71 -1.97 18.09
N GLY A 141 -12.57 -2.90 17.14
CA GLY A 141 -12.98 -2.78 15.75
C GLY A 141 -14.36 -3.38 15.46
N ASP A 142 -14.89 -3.05 14.29
CA ASP A 142 -16.09 -3.61 13.68
C ASP A 142 -15.72 -4.27 12.34
N GLY A 143 -15.69 -5.61 12.34
CA GLY A 143 -15.32 -6.42 11.18
C GLY A 143 -16.31 -6.37 10.02
N THR A 144 -17.47 -5.74 10.17
CA THR A 144 -18.45 -5.50 9.09
C THR A 144 -18.20 -4.19 8.34
N ARG A 145 -17.30 -3.34 8.86
CA ARG A 145 -16.93 -2.05 8.29
C ARG A 145 -15.44 -2.02 7.97
N MET A 146 -15.03 -2.74 6.93
CA MET A 146 -13.63 -2.94 6.58
C MET A 146 -13.24 -2.28 5.26
N ALA A 147 -12.01 -1.77 5.20
CA ALA A 147 -11.35 -1.37 3.97
C ALA A 147 -9.91 -1.89 3.97
N VAL A 148 -9.29 -1.87 2.79
CA VAL A 148 -7.87 -2.22 2.62
C VAL A 148 -7.09 -1.01 2.11
N SER A 149 -5.82 -0.90 2.48
CA SER A 149 -4.93 0.16 2.03
C SER A 149 -3.49 -0.32 1.96
N GLY A 150 -2.69 0.35 1.15
CA GLY A 150 -1.26 0.11 1.10
C GLY A 150 -0.51 1.13 0.27
N LEU A 151 0.81 1.07 0.39
CA LEU A 151 1.75 1.93 -0.32
C LEU A 151 2.57 1.09 -1.30
N SER A 152 2.73 1.51 -2.57
CA SER A 152 3.63 0.84 -3.51
C SER A 152 3.28 -0.67 -3.65
N ALA A 153 4.21 -1.57 -3.39
CA ALA A 153 3.96 -3.02 -3.32
C ALA A 153 2.83 -3.39 -2.33
N GLY A 154 2.69 -2.68 -1.21
CA GLY A 154 1.57 -2.87 -0.29
C GLY A 154 0.22 -2.46 -0.89
N ALA A 155 0.20 -1.51 -1.82
CA ALA A 155 -1.01 -1.19 -2.57
C ALA A 155 -1.36 -2.31 -3.57
N THR A 156 -0.37 -3.04 -4.11
CA THR A 156 -0.60 -4.31 -4.83
C THR A 156 -1.31 -5.30 -3.93
N MET A 157 -0.79 -5.50 -2.70
CA MET A 157 -1.40 -6.41 -1.71
C MET A 157 -2.85 -6.02 -1.41
N ALA A 158 -3.13 -4.71 -1.27
CA ALA A 158 -4.49 -4.21 -1.03
C ALA A 158 -5.42 -4.47 -2.23
N ALA A 159 -4.97 -4.19 -3.45
CA ALA A 159 -5.72 -4.43 -4.68
C ALA A 159 -6.01 -5.92 -4.88
N VAL A 160 -5.00 -6.78 -4.68
CA VAL A 160 -5.13 -8.24 -4.78
C VAL A 160 -6.05 -8.80 -3.68
N THR A 161 -5.93 -8.29 -2.45
CA THR A 161 -6.83 -8.67 -1.37
C THR A 161 -8.28 -8.33 -1.71
N ALA A 162 -8.54 -7.16 -2.33
CA ALA A 162 -9.88 -6.78 -2.77
C ALA A 162 -10.40 -7.67 -3.90
N LEU A 163 -9.56 -8.02 -4.89
CA LEU A 163 -9.89 -8.96 -5.95
C LEU A 163 -10.28 -10.34 -5.37
N ARG A 164 -9.42 -10.89 -4.53
CA ARG A 164 -9.61 -12.22 -3.93
C ARG A 164 -10.78 -12.27 -2.96
N ALA A 165 -10.99 -11.20 -2.16
CA ALA A 165 -12.14 -11.12 -1.27
C ALA A 165 -13.46 -11.17 -2.06
N ARG A 166 -13.54 -10.48 -3.21
CA ARG A 166 -14.69 -10.58 -4.11
C ARG A 166 -14.86 -12.00 -4.69
N ASP A 167 -13.76 -12.57 -5.20
CA ASP A 167 -13.82 -13.80 -6.01
C ASP A 167 -13.95 -15.07 -5.16
N GLU A 168 -13.38 -15.06 -3.96
CA GLU A 168 -13.35 -16.21 -3.04
C GLU A 168 -14.43 -16.13 -1.93
N GLY A 169 -15.36 -15.14 -1.98
CA GLY A 169 -16.38 -14.96 -0.95
C GLY A 169 -15.78 -14.58 0.41
N GLY A 170 -14.69 -13.79 0.39
CA GLY A 170 -13.99 -13.29 1.57
C GLY A 170 -14.77 -12.18 2.28
N PRO A 171 -14.18 -11.48 3.28
CA PRO A 171 -14.91 -10.43 3.98
C PRO A 171 -15.33 -9.33 3.03
N ALA A 172 -16.56 -8.81 3.22
CA ALA A 172 -17.04 -7.69 2.43
C ALA A 172 -16.19 -6.44 2.72
N LEU A 173 -15.57 -5.90 1.68
CA LEU A 173 -14.76 -4.70 1.78
C LEU A 173 -15.57 -3.48 1.30
N ARG A 174 -15.58 -2.41 2.09
CA ARG A 174 -16.28 -1.17 1.76
C ARG A 174 -15.44 -0.17 0.98
N GLY A 175 -14.13 -0.40 0.88
CA GLY A 175 -13.23 0.49 0.16
C GLY A 175 -11.81 -0.04 0.01
N GLN A 176 -11.07 0.53 -0.95
CA GLN A 176 -9.65 0.31 -1.12
C GLN A 176 -8.93 1.65 -1.33
N VAL A 177 -7.83 1.89 -0.61
CA VAL A 177 -7.00 3.10 -0.77
C VAL A 177 -5.61 2.68 -1.23
N LEU A 178 -5.25 3.11 -2.42
CA LEU A 178 -4.01 2.70 -3.08
C LEU A 178 -3.12 3.93 -3.31
N PHE A 179 -1.96 3.94 -2.67
CA PHE A 179 -0.99 5.02 -2.86
C PHE A 179 0.15 4.55 -3.76
N TYR A 180 0.33 5.23 -4.88
CA TYR A 180 1.36 4.95 -5.89
C TYR A 180 1.57 3.44 -6.12
N PRO A 181 0.49 2.71 -6.51
CA PRO A 181 0.48 1.26 -6.53
C PRO A 181 1.38 0.68 -7.63
N VAL A 182 2.05 -0.45 -7.34
CA VAL A 182 2.58 -1.35 -8.35
C VAL A 182 1.41 -2.21 -8.85
N THR A 183 1.09 -2.16 -10.13
CA THR A 183 -0.12 -2.85 -10.63
C THR A 183 0.15 -3.82 -11.78
N ASP A 184 1.31 -3.72 -12.41
CA ASP A 184 1.70 -4.62 -13.49
C ASP A 184 3.20 -4.90 -13.52
N TYR A 185 3.58 -6.04 -14.06
CA TYR A 185 4.95 -6.33 -14.44
C TYR A 185 5.30 -5.59 -15.75
N PRO A 186 6.38 -4.81 -15.79
CA PRO A 186 6.70 -3.96 -16.94
C PRO A 186 7.31 -4.75 -18.11
N SER A 187 6.55 -5.69 -18.68
CA SER A 187 7.00 -6.52 -19.83
C SER A 187 7.31 -5.71 -21.09
N ALA A 188 6.61 -4.57 -21.26
CA ALA A 188 6.88 -3.58 -22.28
C ALA A 188 6.98 -2.23 -21.57
N LEU A 189 8.17 -1.85 -21.11
CA LEU A 189 8.43 -0.67 -20.29
C LEU A 189 7.54 0.53 -20.65
N PRO A 190 6.58 0.91 -19.80
CA PRO A 190 5.74 2.08 -20.01
C PRO A 190 6.57 3.37 -20.15
N ALA A 191 5.97 4.43 -20.68
CA ALA A 191 6.67 5.71 -20.88
C ALA A 191 7.20 6.28 -19.55
N SER A 192 6.48 6.11 -18.44
CA SER A 192 6.92 6.54 -17.11
C SER A 192 8.19 5.85 -16.64
N TYR A 193 8.37 4.55 -16.96
CA TYR A 193 9.61 3.83 -16.66
C TYR A 193 10.82 4.39 -17.39
N GLN A 194 10.63 4.93 -18.60
CA GLN A 194 11.70 5.56 -19.37
C GLN A 194 11.95 7.00 -18.92
N THR A 195 10.87 7.76 -18.71
CA THR A 195 10.94 9.20 -18.35
C THR A 195 11.52 9.42 -16.96
N TYR A 196 11.14 8.57 -16.00
CA TYR A 196 11.52 8.68 -14.60
C TYR A 196 12.49 7.57 -14.16
N ALA A 197 13.21 6.98 -15.11
CA ALA A 197 14.13 5.85 -14.90
C ALA A 197 15.13 6.08 -13.77
N GLU A 198 15.65 7.30 -13.66
CA GLU A 198 16.66 7.71 -12.68
C GLU A 198 16.42 9.14 -12.18
N GLY A 199 16.90 9.44 -10.96
CA GLY A 199 16.83 10.79 -10.38
C GLY A 199 15.54 11.13 -9.66
N TYR A 200 14.54 10.24 -9.66
CA TYR A 200 13.21 10.46 -9.05
C TYR A 200 12.94 9.57 -7.83
N GLY A 201 13.96 8.97 -7.24
CA GLY A 201 13.91 8.15 -6.03
C GLY A 201 13.80 6.67 -6.36
N LEU A 202 12.61 6.17 -6.70
CA LEU A 202 12.46 4.81 -7.22
C LEU A 202 12.94 4.76 -8.67
N THR A 203 13.91 3.88 -8.95
CA THR A 203 14.48 3.73 -10.29
C THR A 203 13.85 2.56 -11.05
N GLN A 204 13.96 2.59 -12.37
CA GLN A 204 13.60 1.46 -13.22
C GLN A 204 14.36 0.20 -12.82
N ASP A 205 15.70 0.28 -12.60
CA ASP A 205 16.50 -0.88 -12.21
C ASP A 205 16.06 -1.46 -10.86
N ASN A 206 15.74 -0.62 -9.87
CA ASN A 206 15.21 -1.08 -8.60
C ASN A 206 13.88 -1.84 -8.77
N MET A 207 12.97 -1.35 -9.63
CA MET A 207 11.70 -2.05 -9.88
C MET A 207 11.93 -3.39 -10.57
N LEU A 208 12.80 -3.47 -11.57
CA LEU A 208 13.14 -4.73 -12.21
C LEU A 208 13.77 -5.71 -11.23
N TRP A 209 14.68 -5.23 -10.38
CA TRP A 209 15.29 -6.05 -9.33
C TRP A 209 14.24 -6.57 -8.32
N PHE A 210 13.27 -5.75 -7.88
CA PHE A 210 12.19 -6.21 -7.01
C PHE A 210 11.37 -7.34 -7.64
N TRP A 211 11.03 -7.21 -8.90
CA TRP A 211 10.29 -8.24 -9.63
C TRP A 211 11.09 -9.54 -9.77
N GLU A 212 12.40 -9.48 -10.00
CA GLU A 212 13.30 -10.64 -10.02
C GLU A 212 13.36 -11.38 -8.68
N GLN A 213 13.30 -10.62 -7.57
CA GLN A 213 13.25 -11.23 -6.24
C GLN A 213 11.86 -11.84 -5.96
N TYR A 214 10.80 -11.16 -6.38
CA TYR A 214 9.42 -11.51 -6.02
C TYR A 214 8.88 -12.72 -6.79
N LEU A 215 9.19 -12.86 -8.07
CA LEU A 215 8.68 -13.92 -8.94
C LEU A 215 9.68 -15.04 -9.12
N ASP A 216 9.18 -16.28 -9.28
CA ASP A 216 10.03 -17.41 -9.70
C ASP A 216 10.41 -17.34 -11.17
N SER A 217 9.53 -16.75 -11.98
CA SER A 217 9.78 -16.49 -13.40
C SER A 217 8.95 -15.31 -13.89
N PRO A 218 9.37 -14.61 -14.96
CA PRO A 218 8.58 -13.54 -15.57
C PRO A 218 7.16 -14.00 -16.00
N ALA A 219 6.98 -15.28 -16.31
CA ALA A 219 5.68 -15.83 -16.69
C ALA A 219 4.67 -15.79 -15.53
N ALA A 220 5.11 -15.89 -14.29
CA ALA A 220 4.26 -15.78 -13.10
C ALA A 220 3.60 -14.39 -12.98
N ALA A 221 4.15 -13.37 -13.63
CA ALA A 221 3.55 -12.04 -13.68
C ALA A 221 2.20 -12.00 -14.45
N ALA A 222 1.86 -13.03 -15.21
CA ALA A 222 0.57 -13.14 -15.87
C ALA A 222 -0.60 -13.36 -14.88
N ASP A 223 -0.30 -13.83 -13.67
CA ASP A 223 -1.29 -14.03 -12.61
C ASP A 223 -1.78 -12.67 -12.09
N PRO A 224 -3.10 -12.40 -12.06
CA PRO A 224 -3.66 -11.17 -11.51
C PRO A 224 -3.38 -10.98 -10.02
N ASN A 225 -3.01 -12.02 -9.29
CA ASN A 225 -2.56 -11.92 -7.91
C ASN A 225 -1.11 -11.41 -7.76
N ALA A 226 -0.34 -11.42 -8.85
CA ALA A 226 0.96 -10.73 -8.92
C ALA A 226 0.81 -9.35 -9.56
N SER A 227 0.02 -9.24 -10.62
CA SER A 227 -0.19 -8.05 -11.43
C SER A 227 -1.69 -7.71 -11.52
N PRO A 228 -2.27 -7.00 -10.55
CA PRO A 228 -3.73 -6.77 -10.47
C PRO A 228 -4.29 -6.00 -11.68
N LEU A 229 -3.47 -5.26 -12.42
CA LEU A 229 -3.88 -4.65 -13.68
C LEU A 229 -4.28 -5.70 -14.73
N ARG A 230 -3.85 -6.95 -14.61
CA ARG A 230 -4.19 -8.06 -15.53
C ARG A 230 -5.46 -8.83 -15.16
N ALA A 231 -6.15 -8.43 -14.09
CA ALA A 231 -7.40 -9.09 -13.71
C ALA A 231 -8.41 -9.07 -14.86
N ALA A 232 -9.10 -10.18 -15.09
CA ALA A 232 -10.06 -10.31 -16.19
C ALA A 232 -11.22 -9.30 -16.05
N SER A 233 -11.65 -9.02 -14.82
CA SER A 233 -12.71 -8.05 -14.51
C SER A 233 -12.40 -7.26 -13.25
N MET A 234 -12.70 -5.95 -13.27
CA MET A 234 -12.73 -5.07 -12.11
C MET A 234 -14.14 -4.86 -11.55
N ALA A 235 -15.17 -5.40 -12.20
CA ALA A 235 -16.54 -5.22 -11.76
C ALA A 235 -16.77 -5.83 -10.37
N GLY A 236 -17.60 -5.16 -9.55
CA GLY A 236 -17.91 -5.61 -8.20
C GLY A 236 -16.81 -5.41 -7.17
N LEU A 237 -15.69 -4.79 -7.53
CA LEU A 237 -14.68 -4.36 -6.56
C LEU A 237 -15.22 -3.22 -5.67
N PRO A 238 -14.73 -3.09 -4.43
CA PRO A 238 -15.14 -2.01 -3.55
C PRO A 238 -14.71 -0.64 -4.12
N PRO A 239 -15.43 0.43 -3.78
CA PRO A 239 -15.05 1.80 -4.11
C PRO A 239 -13.55 2.03 -3.86
N ALA A 240 -12.91 2.82 -4.73
CA ALA A 240 -11.47 3.02 -4.70
C ALA A 240 -11.07 4.47 -4.57
N CYS A 241 -9.96 4.71 -3.84
CA CYS A 241 -9.24 5.97 -3.83
C CYS A 241 -7.80 5.68 -4.24
N VAL A 242 -7.37 6.17 -5.40
CA VAL A 242 -6.06 5.89 -5.99
C VAL A 242 -5.29 7.20 -6.14
N PHE A 243 -4.14 7.27 -5.51
CA PHE A 243 -3.21 8.40 -5.61
C PHE A 243 -1.93 7.94 -6.29
N VAL A 244 -1.52 8.66 -7.33
CA VAL A 244 -0.35 8.34 -8.14
C VAL A 244 0.63 9.51 -8.07
N ALA A 245 1.92 9.24 -7.85
CA ALA A 245 2.93 10.30 -7.95
C ALA A 245 3.12 10.71 -9.42
N GLU A 246 3.33 12.00 -9.68
CA GLU A 246 3.51 12.48 -11.04
C GLU A 246 4.86 12.02 -11.63
N CYS A 247 5.93 12.17 -10.86
CA CYS A 247 7.30 11.86 -11.28
C CYS A 247 7.71 10.49 -10.71
N ASP A 248 7.12 9.43 -11.23
CA ASP A 248 7.29 8.06 -10.72
C ASP A 248 7.31 7.05 -11.88
N VAL A 249 8.18 6.07 -11.81
CA VAL A 249 8.19 4.95 -12.78
C VAL A 249 6.83 4.23 -12.80
N LEU A 250 6.11 4.18 -11.68
CA LEU A 250 4.81 3.53 -11.51
C LEU A 250 3.62 4.40 -11.97
N HIS A 251 3.87 5.62 -12.50
CA HIS A 251 2.82 6.56 -12.85
C HIS A 251 1.79 5.96 -13.80
N ASP A 252 2.25 5.42 -14.92
CA ASP A 252 1.36 4.97 -16.00
C ASP A 252 0.52 3.77 -15.58
N GLU A 253 1.12 2.79 -14.90
CA GLU A 253 0.40 1.59 -14.45
C GLU A 253 -0.61 1.91 -13.33
N GLY A 254 -0.27 2.82 -12.41
CA GLY A 254 -1.19 3.27 -11.37
C GLY A 254 -2.39 4.03 -11.94
N MET A 255 -2.15 4.91 -12.93
CA MET A 255 -3.22 5.60 -13.66
C MET A 255 -4.09 4.61 -14.45
N ALA A 256 -3.48 3.65 -15.14
CA ALA A 256 -4.20 2.63 -15.90
C ALA A 256 -5.10 1.78 -14.99
N TYR A 257 -4.62 1.40 -13.80
CA TYR A 257 -5.42 0.64 -12.83
C TYR A 257 -6.65 1.43 -12.38
N GLY A 258 -6.48 2.70 -11.98
CA GLY A 258 -7.59 3.56 -11.60
C GLY A 258 -8.61 3.77 -12.73
N GLN A 259 -8.14 3.96 -13.96
CA GLN A 259 -9.00 4.07 -15.15
C GLN A 259 -9.78 2.78 -15.42
N ARG A 260 -9.15 1.61 -15.28
CA ARG A 260 -9.85 0.31 -15.42
C ARG A 260 -10.94 0.12 -14.38
N LEU A 261 -10.72 0.56 -13.13
CA LEU A 261 -11.75 0.56 -12.10
C LEU A 261 -12.95 1.44 -12.52
N GLN A 262 -12.70 2.67 -13.00
CA GLN A 262 -13.74 3.58 -13.47
C GLN A 262 -14.53 2.98 -14.65
N GLN A 263 -13.83 2.42 -15.63
CA GLN A 263 -14.45 1.77 -16.81
C GLN A 263 -15.32 0.58 -16.43
N ALA A 264 -14.99 -0.11 -15.34
CA ALA A 264 -15.78 -1.22 -14.79
C ALA A 264 -16.96 -0.77 -13.90
N GLY A 265 -17.21 0.54 -13.79
CA GLY A 265 -18.29 1.08 -12.97
C GLY A 265 -17.99 1.14 -11.48
N VAL A 266 -16.73 0.91 -11.05
CA VAL A 266 -16.33 1.06 -9.66
C VAL A 266 -16.23 2.56 -9.32
N ALA A 267 -16.88 3.00 -8.26
CA ALA A 267 -16.79 4.38 -7.78
C ALA A 267 -15.33 4.68 -7.37
N THR A 268 -14.60 5.41 -8.20
CA THR A 268 -13.16 5.60 -8.08
C THR A 268 -12.77 7.08 -8.06
N HIS A 269 -12.11 7.51 -6.97
CA HIS A 269 -11.34 8.74 -6.95
C HIS A 269 -9.92 8.42 -7.44
N LEU A 270 -9.54 8.95 -8.60
CA LEU A 270 -8.21 8.81 -9.19
C LEU A 270 -7.54 10.17 -9.24
N GLN A 271 -6.35 10.29 -8.66
CA GLN A 271 -5.62 11.57 -8.62
C GLN A 271 -4.12 11.36 -8.85
N ALA A 272 -3.59 11.99 -9.89
CA ALA A 272 -2.15 12.25 -9.99
C ALA A 272 -1.80 13.42 -9.04
N CYS A 273 -0.71 13.26 -8.28
CA CYS A 273 -0.24 14.25 -7.30
C CYS A 273 0.90 15.06 -7.92
N PRO A 274 0.66 16.34 -8.27
CA PRO A 274 1.64 17.14 -9.01
C PRO A 274 2.93 17.36 -8.25
N GLY A 275 4.07 17.32 -8.97
CA GLY A 275 5.41 17.58 -8.41
C GLY A 275 5.89 16.56 -7.38
N THR A 276 5.20 15.44 -7.20
CA THR A 276 5.59 14.40 -6.26
C THR A 276 6.37 13.26 -6.95
N ALA A 277 7.22 12.61 -6.18
CA ALA A 277 7.93 11.39 -6.56
C ALA A 277 7.42 10.20 -5.74
N HIS A 278 7.90 8.99 -6.05
CA HIS A 278 7.56 7.79 -5.30
C HIS A 278 7.76 7.97 -3.79
N SER A 279 6.90 7.35 -3.00
CA SER A 279 6.91 7.45 -1.51
C SER A 279 6.71 8.88 -0.98
N PHE A 280 5.99 9.75 -1.70
CA PHE A 280 5.77 11.14 -1.28
C PHE A 280 5.06 11.28 0.08
N LEU A 281 4.32 10.28 0.54
CA LEU A 281 3.67 10.31 1.86
C LEU A 281 4.65 10.43 3.02
N LYS A 282 5.93 10.15 2.83
CA LYS A 282 6.99 10.40 3.83
C LYS A 282 7.15 11.88 4.19
N TYR A 283 6.66 12.78 3.35
CA TYR A 283 6.67 14.23 3.57
C TYR A 283 5.41 14.75 4.29
N ALA A 284 4.56 13.86 4.84
CA ALA A 284 3.42 14.25 5.64
C ALA A 284 3.83 15.07 6.88
N GLY A 285 3.19 16.20 7.09
CA GLY A 285 3.56 17.21 8.10
C GLY A 285 4.69 18.15 7.66
N VAL A 286 5.17 18.01 6.42
CA VAL A 286 6.21 18.89 5.83
C VAL A 286 5.67 19.59 4.59
N LEU A 287 4.93 18.87 3.75
CA LEU A 287 4.36 19.39 2.50
C LEU A 287 2.83 19.50 2.60
N PRO A 288 2.26 20.71 2.49
CA PRO A 288 0.81 20.90 2.54
C PRO A 288 0.05 20.08 1.49
N GLU A 289 0.63 19.86 0.31
CA GLU A 289 0.03 19.06 -0.77
C GLU A 289 -0.12 17.59 -0.35
N VAL A 290 0.85 17.06 0.41
CA VAL A 290 0.81 15.70 0.96
C VAL A 290 -0.24 15.62 2.08
N ASP A 291 -0.30 16.63 2.94
CA ASP A 291 -1.32 16.70 3.99
C ASP A 291 -2.72 16.82 3.40
N ALA A 292 -2.89 17.51 2.27
CA ALA A 292 -4.16 17.55 1.54
C ALA A 292 -4.59 16.19 0.99
N VAL A 293 -3.64 15.37 0.47
CA VAL A 293 -3.90 13.98 0.07
C VAL A 293 -4.38 13.16 1.26
N LEU A 294 -3.72 13.28 2.41
CA LEU A 294 -4.12 12.57 3.62
C LEU A 294 -5.48 13.03 4.15
N ALA A 295 -5.74 14.33 4.18
CA ALA A 295 -7.05 14.88 4.60
C ALA A 295 -8.18 14.35 3.72
N LYS A 296 -7.98 14.30 2.39
CA LYS A 296 -8.91 13.69 1.45
C LYS A 296 -9.12 12.20 1.74
N THR A 297 -8.04 11.46 1.98
CA THR A 297 -8.08 10.04 2.34
C THR A 297 -8.91 9.82 3.60
N TYR A 298 -8.68 10.60 4.65
CA TYR A 298 -9.43 10.50 5.90
C TYR A 298 -10.92 10.76 5.69
N GLY A 299 -11.28 11.81 4.96
CA GLY A 299 -12.67 12.14 4.64
C GLY A 299 -13.34 11.04 3.83
N TRP A 300 -12.64 10.50 2.82
CA TRP A 300 -13.15 9.42 1.98
C TRP A 300 -13.36 8.13 2.78
N LEU A 301 -12.37 7.71 3.60
CA LEU A 301 -12.49 6.53 4.47
C LEU A 301 -13.66 6.65 5.43
N ARG A 302 -13.81 7.80 6.13
CA ARG A 302 -14.98 8.03 6.98
C ARG A 302 -16.28 7.88 6.20
N GLY A 303 -16.35 8.40 4.98
CA GLY A 303 -17.53 8.30 4.14
C GLY A 303 -17.92 6.87 3.77
N VAL A 304 -16.96 6.06 3.30
CA VAL A 304 -17.25 4.68 2.84
C VAL A 304 -17.43 3.70 4.02
N LEU A 305 -16.72 3.93 5.13
CA LEU A 305 -16.76 3.07 6.30
C LEU A 305 -17.95 3.32 7.23
N THR A 306 -18.59 4.50 7.14
CA THR A 306 -19.76 4.83 7.98
C THR A 306 -21.09 4.64 7.27
N LYS A 307 -21.11 4.50 5.94
CA LYS A 307 -22.37 4.24 5.22
C LYS A 307 -22.96 2.91 5.66
N ALA A 308 -24.20 2.96 6.16
CA ALA A 308 -25.02 1.78 6.28
C ALA A 308 -25.17 1.14 4.87
N GLU A 309 -25.22 -0.17 4.82
CA GLU A 309 -25.67 -0.85 3.61
C GLU A 309 -27.10 -0.39 3.32
N GLY A 310 -27.32 0.28 2.17
CA GLY A 310 -28.63 0.67 1.71
C GLY A 310 -29.40 -0.53 1.14
#